data_4e5ee622ec10688da7b8185f8985757d
#
_entry.id   4e5ee622ec10688da7b8185f8985757d
#
_cell.length_a   1.000
_cell.length_b   1.000
_cell.length_c   1.000
_cell.angle_alpha   90.00
_cell.angle_beta   90.00
_cell.angle_gamma   90.00
#
_symmetry.space_group_name_H-M   'P 1'
#
loop_
_entity.id
_entity.type
_entity.pdbx_description
1 polymer ?
#
loop_
_entity_poly.entity_id
_entity_poly.type
_entity_poly.pdbx_seq_one_letter_code
_entity_poly.pdbx_strand_id
1 'polypeptide(L)'
;MVNISDRISQVVKESGLTKTAFAKRINISQPYLSQLCGGGYTPSDRTIADISREFHVRREWLETGEGPMRLPEPDEDLDYINILMESCDSPFRDLIRAILLAYDRATPTIKKAISDYVDQIHAELDKKK
;
A
#
# COMPACT_ATOMS: atom_id res chain seq x y z
N MET A 1 23.37 6.86 -3.35
CA MET A 1 22.08 6.94 -4.06
C MET A 1 21.50 5.54 -4.27
N VAL A 2 20.24 5.37 -3.93
CA VAL A 2 19.54 4.12 -4.17
C VAL A 2 19.17 4.07 -5.66
N ASN A 3 19.68 3.09 -6.37
CA ASN A 3 19.37 2.89 -7.79
C ASN A 3 18.36 1.75 -7.96
N ILE A 4 17.99 1.46 -9.22
CA ILE A 4 17.01 0.40 -9.50
C ILE A 4 17.48 -0.97 -9.02
N SER A 5 18.78 -1.26 -9.10
CA SER A 5 19.35 -2.53 -8.62
C SER A 5 19.18 -2.68 -7.10
N ASP A 6 19.39 -1.60 -6.35
CA ASP A 6 19.19 -1.59 -4.91
C ASP A 6 17.72 -1.81 -4.56
N ARG A 7 16.81 -1.19 -5.31
CA ARG A 7 15.37 -1.38 -5.11
C ARG A 7 14.94 -2.81 -5.42
N ILE A 8 15.45 -3.41 -6.49
CA ILE A 8 15.17 -4.82 -6.79
C ILE A 8 15.69 -5.72 -5.66
N SER A 9 16.88 -5.46 -5.17
CA SER A 9 17.45 -6.19 -4.03
C SER A 9 16.56 -6.09 -2.79
N GLN A 10 15.99 -4.92 -2.53
CA GLN A 10 15.06 -4.70 -1.43
C GLN A 10 13.79 -5.53 -1.60
N VAL A 11 13.23 -5.61 -2.82
CA VAL A 11 12.04 -6.42 -3.10
C VAL A 11 12.35 -7.90 -2.83
N VAL A 12 13.50 -8.39 -3.29
CA VAL A 12 13.92 -9.78 -3.03
C VAL A 12 14.00 -10.05 -1.54
N LYS A 13 14.62 -9.16 -0.79
CA LYS A 13 14.78 -9.29 0.66
C LYS A 13 13.43 -9.31 1.38
N GLU A 14 12.53 -8.39 1.03
CA GLU A 14 11.22 -8.29 1.67
C GLU A 14 10.27 -9.42 1.28
N SER A 15 10.46 -10.04 0.12
CA SER A 15 9.65 -11.18 -0.32
C SER A 15 9.86 -12.41 0.56
N GLY A 16 10.99 -12.50 1.27
CA GLY A 16 11.34 -13.68 2.05
C GLY A 16 11.75 -14.88 1.21
N LEU A 17 11.81 -14.73 -0.11
CA LEU A 17 12.19 -15.80 -1.02
C LEU A 17 13.70 -15.82 -1.25
N THR A 18 14.23 -17.01 -1.59
CA THR A 18 15.59 -17.10 -2.10
C THR A 18 15.65 -16.49 -3.50
N LYS A 19 16.85 -16.12 -3.95
CA LYS A 19 17.03 -15.59 -5.32
C LYS A 19 16.52 -16.57 -6.37
N THR A 20 16.73 -17.87 -6.16
CA THR A 20 16.25 -18.91 -7.07
C THR A 20 14.71 -18.93 -7.13
N ALA A 21 14.05 -18.90 -6.00
CA ALA A 21 12.58 -18.90 -5.94
C ALA A 21 12.00 -17.61 -6.53
N PHE A 22 12.61 -16.46 -6.22
CA PHE A 22 12.21 -15.17 -6.77
C PHE A 22 12.34 -15.15 -8.31
N ALA A 23 13.46 -15.61 -8.81
CA ALA A 23 13.71 -15.68 -10.26
C ALA A 23 12.67 -16.55 -10.97
N LYS A 24 12.32 -17.68 -10.37
CA LYS A 24 11.26 -18.56 -10.92
C LYS A 24 9.91 -17.86 -11.01
N ARG A 25 9.57 -17.03 -10.01
CA ARG A 25 8.30 -16.32 -9.98
C ARG A 25 8.14 -15.36 -11.15
N ILE A 26 9.23 -14.79 -11.66
CA ILE A 26 9.21 -13.83 -12.75
C ILE A 26 9.84 -14.39 -14.03
N ASN A 27 10.06 -15.71 -14.10
CA ASN A 27 10.55 -16.42 -15.30
C ASN A 27 11.90 -15.91 -15.80
N ILE A 28 12.84 -15.65 -14.89
CA ILE A 28 14.22 -15.33 -15.23
C ILE A 28 15.16 -16.34 -14.56
N SER A 29 16.40 -16.38 -15.03
CA SER A 29 17.40 -17.23 -14.42
C SER A 29 17.94 -16.61 -13.12
N GLN A 30 18.38 -17.45 -12.18
CA GLN A 30 18.99 -16.97 -10.94
C GLN A 30 20.27 -16.15 -11.20
N PRO A 31 21.19 -16.56 -12.10
CA PRO A 31 22.34 -15.71 -12.44
C PRO A 31 21.94 -14.33 -12.97
N TYR A 32 20.91 -14.24 -13.79
CA TYR A 32 20.40 -12.96 -14.31
C TYR A 32 19.88 -12.08 -13.16
N LEU A 33 19.11 -12.66 -12.25
CA LEU A 33 18.63 -11.93 -11.06
C LEU A 33 19.80 -11.42 -10.21
N SER A 34 20.82 -12.25 -10.00
CA SER A 34 22.01 -11.83 -9.25
C SER A 34 22.71 -10.65 -9.90
N GLN A 35 22.79 -10.62 -11.22
CA GLN A 35 23.37 -9.52 -11.97
C GLN A 35 22.51 -8.25 -11.88
N LEU A 36 21.19 -8.39 -11.90
CA LEU A 36 20.28 -7.26 -11.69
C LEU A 36 20.46 -6.65 -10.30
N CYS A 37 20.55 -7.48 -9.28
CA CYS A 37 20.75 -7.03 -7.90
C CYS A 37 22.14 -6.41 -7.69
N GLY A 38 23.14 -6.89 -8.42
CA GLY A 38 24.50 -6.38 -8.33
C GLY A 38 24.79 -5.16 -9.20
N GLY A 39 23.82 -4.72 -9.99
CA GLY A 39 23.99 -3.56 -10.87
C GLY A 39 24.69 -3.87 -12.20
N GLY A 40 24.91 -5.15 -12.51
CA GLY A 40 25.59 -5.57 -13.76
C GLY A 40 24.74 -5.38 -15.01
N TYR A 41 23.43 -5.39 -14.88
CA TYR A 41 22.49 -5.19 -15.98
C TYR A 41 21.37 -4.25 -15.60
N THR A 42 20.85 -3.52 -16.59
CA THR A 42 19.61 -2.76 -16.46
C THR A 42 18.44 -3.71 -16.74
N PRO A 43 17.44 -3.78 -15.86
CA PRO A 43 16.29 -4.65 -16.12
C PRO A 43 15.49 -4.15 -17.32
N SER A 44 14.94 -5.09 -18.10
CA SER A 44 14.04 -4.76 -19.20
C SER A 44 12.68 -4.31 -18.65
N ASP A 45 11.90 -3.62 -19.50
CA ASP A 45 10.54 -3.22 -19.14
C ASP A 45 9.68 -4.42 -18.73
N ARG A 46 9.85 -5.56 -19.42
CA ARG A 46 9.17 -6.80 -19.09
C ARG A 46 9.51 -7.28 -17.68
N THR A 47 10.78 -7.27 -17.33
CA THR A 47 11.24 -7.68 -15.98
C THR A 47 10.67 -6.77 -14.92
N ILE A 48 10.67 -5.46 -15.15
CA ILE A 48 10.09 -4.47 -14.22
C ILE A 48 8.59 -4.73 -14.06
N ALA A 49 7.87 -4.96 -15.16
CA ALA A 49 6.43 -5.24 -15.13
C ALA A 49 6.13 -6.55 -14.39
N ASP A 50 6.94 -7.58 -14.59
CA ASP A 50 6.77 -8.87 -13.92
C ASP A 50 7.00 -8.75 -12.41
N ILE A 51 8.03 -8.02 -11.98
CA ILE A 51 8.28 -7.76 -10.56
C ILE A 51 7.13 -6.97 -9.94
N SER A 52 6.69 -5.93 -10.62
CA SER A 52 5.57 -5.10 -10.15
C SER A 52 4.29 -5.92 -9.95
N ARG A 53 3.97 -6.77 -10.91
CA ARG A 53 2.76 -7.60 -10.87
C ARG A 53 2.83 -8.70 -9.81
N GLU A 54 3.95 -9.44 -9.75
CA GLU A 54 4.08 -10.61 -8.87
C GLU A 54 4.25 -10.23 -7.40
N PHE A 55 4.90 -9.11 -7.12
CA PHE A 55 5.23 -8.69 -5.77
C PHE A 55 4.47 -7.45 -5.31
N HIS A 56 3.50 -6.98 -6.11
CA HIS A 56 2.64 -5.84 -5.80
C HIS A 56 3.43 -4.58 -5.43
N VAL A 57 4.49 -4.32 -6.20
CA VAL A 57 5.36 -3.17 -6.03
C VAL A 57 5.04 -2.16 -7.14
N ARG A 58 4.99 -0.88 -6.79
CA ARG A 58 4.70 0.16 -7.77
C ARG A 58 5.85 0.29 -8.77
N ARG A 59 5.50 0.31 -10.06
CA ARG A 59 6.47 0.43 -11.14
C ARG A 59 7.28 1.74 -11.02
N GLU A 60 6.61 2.85 -10.73
CA GLU A 60 7.26 4.14 -10.55
C GLU A 60 8.31 4.10 -9.44
N TRP A 61 8.00 3.43 -8.34
CA TRP A 61 8.95 3.26 -7.26
C TRP A 61 10.17 2.45 -7.70
N LEU A 62 9.95 1.38 -8.46
CA LEU A 62 11.07 0.56 -8.98
C LEU A 62 11.98 1.38 -9.90
N GLU A 63 11.39 2.14 -10.81
CA GLU A 63 12.14 2.88 -11.83
C GLU A 63 12.81 4.14 -11.27
N THR A 64 12.12 4.91 -10.43
CA THR A 64 12.54 6.25 -10.01
C THR A 64 12.75 6.40 -8.51
N GLY A 65 12.21 5.50 -7.70
CA GLY A 65 12.22 5.60 -6.25
C GLY A 65 11.19 6.57 -5.70
N GLU A 66 10.33 7.13 -6.54
CA GLU A 66 9.30 8.08 -6.11
C GLU A 66 8.07 7.39 -5.53
N GLY A 67 7.53 7.97 -4.47
CA GLY A 67 6.33 7.48 -3.83
C GLY A 67 6.56 6.25 -2.97
N PRO A 68 5.47 5.65 -2.44
CA PRO A 68 5.58 4.45 -1.63
C PRO A 68 5.91 3.22 -2.50
N MET A 69 6.59 2.25 -1.90
CA MET A 69 6.95 0.99 -2.55
C MET A 69 5.71 0.22 -3.02
N ARG A 70 4.68 0.17 -2.18
CA ARG A 70 3.43 -0.51 -2.46
C ARG A 70 2.25 0.43 -2.30
N LEU A 71 1.22 0.20 -3.11
CA LEU A 71 -0.06 0.83 -2.86
C LEU A 71 -0.70 0.20 -1.62
N PRO A 72 -1.50 0.97 -0.87
CA PRO A 72 -2.30 0.37 0.19
C PRO A 72 -3.15 -0.76 -0.35
N GLU A 73 -3.34 -1.79 0.46
CA GLU A 73 -4.26 -2.87 0.09
C GLU A 73 -5.66 -2.29 -0.16
N PRO A 74 -6.41 -2.86 -1.13
CA PRO A 74 -7.80 -2.42 -1.33
C PRO A 74 -8.59 -2.56 -0.03
N ASP A 75 -9.22 -1.47 0.38
CA ASP A 75 -10.05 -1.40 1.56
C ASP A 75 -11.48 -1.20 1.10
N GLU A 76 -12.28 -2.25 1.18
CA GLU A 76 -13.68 -2.22 0.74
C GLU A 76 -14.50 -1.19 1.51
N ASP A 77 -14.22 -1.03 2.81
CA ASP A 77 -14.90 -0.03 3.63
C ASP A 77 -14.56 1.38 3.17
N LEU A 78 -13.29 1.63 2.85
CA LEU A 78 -12.85 2.93 2.36
C LEU A 78 -13.45 3.24 0.99
N ASP A 79 -13.50 2.26 0.10
CA ASP A 79 -14.13 2.41 -1.21
C ASP A 79 -15.62 2.72 -1.08
N TYR A 80 -16.30 2.04 -0.17
CA TYR A 80 -17.71 2.29 0.12
C TYR A 80 -17.93 3.69 0.68
N ILE A 81 -17.06 4.14 1.59
CA ILE A 81 -17.10 5.50 2.14
C ILE A 81 -16.93 6.53 1.02
N ASN A 82 -15.98 6.30 0.09
CA ASN A 82 -15.76 7.20 -1.03
C ASN A 82 -17.00 7.30 -1.93
N ILE A 83 -17.66 6.16 -2.20
CA ILE A 83 -18.92 6.15 -2.98
C ILE A 83 -19.99 6.94 -2.25
N LEU A 84 -20.15 6.75 -0.96
CA LEU A 84 -21.11 7.49 -0.15
C LEU A 84 -20.85 8.98 -0.18
N MET A 85 -19.57 9.38 -0.07
CA MET A 85 -19.18 10.79 -0.11
C MET A 85 -19.49 11.45 -1.45
N GLU A 86 -19.32 10.72 -2.55
CA GLU A 86 -19.64 11.22 -3.88
C GLU A 86 -21.16 11.36 -4.12
N SER A 87 -21.94 10.46 -3.52
CA SER A 87 -23.39 10.41 -3.71
C SER A 87 -24.16 11.26 -2.70
N CYS A 88 -23.52 11.74 -1.63
CA CYS A 88 -24.17 12.54 -0.60
C CYS A 88 -24.45 13.97 -1.07
N ASP A 89 -25.53 14.53 -0.53
CA ASP A 89 -25.83 15.95 -0.70
C ASP A 89 -24.71 16.80 -0.12
N SER A 90 -24.52 17.98 -0.74
CA SER A 90 -23.45 18.89 -0.35
C SER A 90 -23.43 19.24 1.14
N PRO A 91 -24.58 19.56 1.81
CA PRO A 91 -24.58 19.82 3.25
C PRO A 91 -24.13 18.64 4.09
N PHE A 92 -24.48 17.42 3.69
CA PHE A 92 -24.10 16.22 4.41
C PHE A 92 -22.61 15.95 4.28
N ARG A 93 -22.07 16.16 3.08
CA ARG A 93 -20.63 16.05 2.82
C ARG A 93 -19.83 17.04 3.65
N ASP A 94 -20.32 18.28 3.73
CA ASP A 94 -19.68 19.33 4.51
C ASP A 94 -19.68 18.98 6.01
N LEU A 95 -20.76 18.39 6.52
CA LEU A 95 -20.85 17.93 7.90
C LEU A 95 -19.81 16.85 8.19
N ILE A 96 -19.64 15.86 7.30
CA ILE A 96 -18.66 14.82 7.47
C ILE A 96 -17.24 15.39 7.47
N ARG A 97 -16.94 16.32 6.58
CA ARG A 97 -15.65 17.02 6.55
C ARG A 97 -15.38 17.77 7.85
N ALA A 98 -16.39 18.46 8.37
CA ALA A 98 -16.27 19.19 9.62
C ALA A 98 -15.98 18.26 10.80
N ILE A 99 -16.64 17.10 10.84
CA ILE A 99 -16.40 16.08 11.87
C ILE A 99 -14.96 15.55 11.79
N LEU A 100 -14.47 15.24 10.59
CA LEU A 100 -13.12 14.76 10.40
C LEU A 100 -12.08 15.80 10.84
N LEU A 101 -12.28 17.06 10.46
CA LEU A 101 -11.39 18.16 10.87
C LEU A 101 -11.41 18.38 12.38
N ALA A 102 -12.60 18.33 12.99
CA ALA A 102 -12.74 18.46 14.43
C ALA A 102 -12.01 17.34 15.17
N TYR A 103 -12.10 16.11 14.66
CA TYR A 103 -11.37 14.99 15.23
C TYR A 103 -9.85 15.18 15.10
N ASP A 104 -9.38 15.60 13.93
CA ASP A 104 -7.95 15.80 13.69
C ASP A 104 -7.36 16.85 14.64
N ARG A 105 -8.13 17.92 14.95
CA ARG A 105 -7.72 19.01 15.84
C ARG A 105 -7.97 18.74 17.31
N ALA A 106 -8.65 17.65 17.64
CA ALA A 106 -9.00 17.32 19.01
C ALA A 106 -7.76 16.95 19.84
N THR A 107 -7.84 17.15 21.14
CA THR A 107 -6.79 16.71 22.06
C THR A 107 -6.72 15.17 22.09
N PRO A 108 -5.56 14.59 22.48
CA PRO A 108 -5.45 13.13 22.58
C PRO A 108 -6.51 12.50 23.50
N THR A 109 -6.91 13.20 24.55
CA THR A 109 -7.96 12.74 25.48
C THR A 109 -9.30 12.61 24.77
N ILE A 110 -9.68 13.63 23.98
CA ILE A 110 -10.92 13.63 23.22
C ILE A 110 -10.89 12.55 22.14
N LYS A 111 -9.77 12.41 21.42
CA LYS A 111 -9.60 11.36 20.41
C LYS A 111 -9.80 9.97 21.01
N LYS A 112 -9.25 9.73 22.19
CA LYS A 112 -9.42 8.45 22.88
C LYS A 112 -10.88 8.20 23.25
N ALA A 113 -11.56 9.21 23.78
CA ALA A 113 -12.98 9.10 24.14
C ALA A 113 -13.84 8.77 22.92
N ILE A 114 -13.57 9.40 21.78
CA ILE A 114 -14.27 9.11 20.52
C ILE A 114 -13.99 7.68 20.06
N SER A 115 -12.72 7.26 20.13
CA SER A 115 -12.32 5.91 19.75
C SER A 115 -13.01 4.85 20.61
N ASP A 116 -13.04 5.05 21.92
CA ASP A 116 -13.72 4.15 22.86
C ASP A 116 -15.22 4.07 22.57
N TYR A 117 -15.86 5.19 22.24
CA TYR A 117 -17.27 5.23 21.87
C TYR A 117 -17.55 4.47 20.59
N VAL A 118 -16.69 4.64 19.56
CA VAL A 118 -16.79 3.89 18.29
C VAL A 118 -16.64 2.39 18.54
N ASP A 119 -15.71 1.99 19.39
CA ASP A 119 -15.51 0.58 19.74
C ASP A 119 -16.74 -0.02 20.41
N GLN A 120 -17.44 0.75 21.28
CA GLN A 120 -18.70 0.33 21.88
C GLN A 120 -19.78 0.10 20.81
N ILE A 121 -19.90 1.00 19.85
CA ILE A 121 -20.87 0.87 18.75
C ILE A 121 -20.57 -0.38 17.92
N HIS A 122 -19.30 -0.64 17.59
CA HIS A 122 -18.90 -1.83 16.86
C HIS A 122 -19.27 -3.10 17.62
N ALA A 123 -19.02 -3.14 18.93
CA ALA A 123 -19.35 -4.28 19.76
C ALA A 123 -20.87 -4.55 19.78
N GLU A 124 -21.70 -3.51 19.83
CA GLU A 124 -23.15 -3.64 19.79
C GLU A 124 -23.65 -4.13 18.44
N LEU A 125 -23.07 -3.64 17.35
CA LEU A 125 -23.40 -4.10 15.98
C LEU A 125 -23.03 -5.56 15.79
N ASP A 126 -21.90 -6.01 16.30
CA ASP A 126 -21.47 -7.40 16.21
C ASP A 126 -22.41 -8.36 16.97
N LYS A 127 -22.98 -7.91 18.08
CA LYS A 127 -23.95 -8.68 18.86
C LYS A 127 -25.27 -8.91 18.11
N LYS A 128 -25.61 -8.07 17.15
CA LYS A 128 -26.86 -8.15 16.39
C LYS A 128 -26.77 -9.00 15.12
N LYS A 129 -25.59 -9.52 14.83
CA LYS A 129 -25.38 -10.40 13.67
C LYS A 129 -25.80 -11.84 13.96
#